data_f401748e0f2a2412abc1fb0e315f9dd1
#
_entry.id   f401748e0f2a2412abc1fb0e315f9dd1
#
_cell.length_a   1.000
_cell.length_b   1.000
_cell.length_c   1.000
_cell.angle_alpha   90.00
_cell.angle_beta   90.00
_cell.angle_gamma   90.00
#
_symmetry.space_group_name_H-M   'P 1'
#
loop_
_entity.id
_entity.type
_entity.pdbx_description
1 polymer ?
#
loop_
_entity_poly.entity_id
_entity_poly.type
_entity_poly.pdbx_seq_one_letter_code
_entity_poly.pdbx_strand_id
1 'polypeptide(L)'
;MALTLIWQALTALIFAALLPWQAVLAQPLQPVPALTARVIDQTGTLSAEQTAAIEARLRSLEEKSGSQVVVLMVPSTAPEDIAPYAHRVASDWKIGRKDVGDGLLIVIAKDDRRMRMEVARALEGAIPDLVAARIIDQQMAPFFRQNDYAGGILAAIDQVGARIAGEALPPPSQQPSHADEADLEGLAIFLFFGVMVIGPVIRRIFGNKFGSLLVGGGTGLLAYLFTASLLLAGVAAVVALLLTLLSNSGKGGGGGPFIGGGGFGSGRGGGFGGGSFGGGGFRSGGGGSFGGGGASGRW
;
A
#
# COMPACT_ATOMS: atom_id res chain seq x y z
N MET A 1 1.59 -75.10 21.65
CA MET A 1 0.89 -73.83 21.97
C MET A 1 1.83 -72.62 22.11
N ALA A 2 2.96 -72.70 22.85
CA ALA A 2 3.86 -71.52 22.99
C ALA A 2 4.48 -71.04 21.68
N LEU A 3 4.85 -71.93 20.77
CA LEU A 3 5.49 -71.57 19.50
C LEU A 3 4.52 -70.80 18.53
N THR A 4 3.25 -71.18 18.54
CA THR A 4 2.22 -70.54 17.73
C THR A 4 1.92 -69.13 18.20
N LEU A 5 1.94 -68.91 19.50
CA LEU A 5 1.75 -67.55 20.07
C LEU A 5 2.92 -66.62 19.75
N ILE A 6 4.15 -67.13 19.76
CA ILE A 6 5.34 -66.36 19.38
C ILE A 6 5.30 -65.98 17.92
N TRP A 7 4.90 -66.87 17.03
CA TRP A 7 4.74 -66.59 15.60
C TRP A 7 3.65 -65.55 15.33
N GLN A 8 2.52 -65.63 16.00
CA GLN A 8 1.44 -64.65 15.91
C GLN A 8 1.86 -63.29 16.45
N ALA A 9 2.60 -63.23 17.52
CA ALA A 9 3.13 -61.95 18.05
C ALA A 9 4.16 -61.34 17.10
N LEU A 10 5.03 -62.15 16.48
CA LEU A 10 6.04 -61.67 15.51
C LEU A 10 5.39 -61.15 14.22
N THR A 11 4.35 -61.85 13.72
CA THR A 11 3.62 -61.38 12.52
C THR A 11 2.81 -60.11 12.81
N ALA A 12 2.22 -59.98 13.99
CA ALA A 12 1.53 -58.75 14.40
C ALA A 12 2.51 -57.56 14.53
N LEU A 13 3.71 -57.81 15.07
CA LEU A 13 4.76 -56.81 15.21
C LEU A 13 5.27 -56.34 13.83
N ILE A 14 5.49 -57.29 12.90
CA ILE A 14 5.90 -56.98 11.53
C ILE A 14 4.80 -56.22 10.78
N PHE A 15 3.52 -56.58 10.98
CA PHE A 15 2.40 -55.89 10.37
C PHE A 15 2.25 -54.48 10.94
N ALA A 16 2.45 -54.26 12.22
CA ALA A 16 2.46 -52.96 12.86
C ALA A 16 3.63 -52.08 12.41
N ALA A 17 4.80 -52.68 12.13
CA ALA A 17 5.99 -51.98 11.62
C ALA A 17 5.86 -51.62 10.13
N LEU A 18 4.99 -52.34 9.37
CA LEU A 18 4.71 -52.08 7.95
C LEU A 18 3.54 -51.15 7.73
N LEU A 19 2.84 -50.71 8.78
CA LEU A 19 1.88 -49.59 8.65
C LEU A 19 2.68 -48.39 8.21
N PRO A 20 2.49 -47.88 6.97
CA PRO A 20 3.20 -46.68 6.58
C PRO A 20 2.77 -45.57 7.54
N TRP A 21 3.70 -45.02 8.26
CA TRP A 21 3.52 -43.70 8.86
C TRP A 21 3.23 -42.73 7.70
N GLN A 22 1.96 -42.65 7.36
CA GLN A 22 1.51 -41.57 6.47
C GLN A 22 1.80 -40.30 7.23
N ALA A 23 3.00 -39.76 7.04
CA ALA A 23 3.25 -38.38 7.37
C ALA A 23 2.19 -37.60 6.59
N VAL A 24 1.16 -37.12 7.29
CA VAL A 24 0.22 -36.14 6.78
C VAL A 24 1.07 -34.92 6.50
N LEU A 25 1.60 -34.83 5.28
CA LEU A 25 2.26 -33.63 4.79
C LEU A 25 1.17 -32.57 4.77
N ALA A 26 1.15 -31.74 5.83
CA ALA A 26 0.30 -30.57 5.85
C ALA A 26 0.64 -29.76 4.60
N GLN A 27 -0.34 -29.62 3.70
CA GLN A 27 -0.14 -28.80 2.51
C GLN A 27 0.12 -27.36 2.96
N PRO A 28 1.14 -26.70 2.42
CA PRO A 28 1.42 -25.32 2.78
C PRO A 28 0.22 -24.44 2.42
N LEU A 29 -0.11 -23.50 3.29
CA LEU A 29 -1.15 -22.52 3.02
C LEU A 29 -0.77 -21.67 1.81
N GLN A 30 -1.77 -21.22 1.06
CA GLN A 30 -1.57 -20.30 -0.06
C GLN A 30 -0.90 -19.01 0.45
N PRO A 31 0.16 -18.50 -0.21
CA PRO A 31 0.80 -17.26 0.19
C PRO A 31 -0.15 -16.07 0.03
N VAL A 32 0.00 -15.06 0.88
CA VAL A 32 -0.69 -13.78 0.70
C VAL A 32 -0.03 -13.04 -0.46
N PRO A 33 -0.78 -12.66 -1.50
CA PRO A 33 -0.23 -11.90 -2.62
C PRO A 33 0.21 -10.49 -2.18
N ALA A 34 1.14 -9.89 -2.92
CA ALA A 34 1.47 -8.49 -2.70
C ALA A 34 0.31 -7.58 -3.13
N LEU A 35 -0.01 -6.57 -2.31
CA LEU A 35 -1.03 -5.57 -2.64
C LEU A 35 -0.45 -4.53 -3.60
N THR A 36 -0.66 -4.73 -4.90
CA THR A 36 -0.11 -3.87 -5.95
C THR A 36 -1.14 -2.95 -6.60
N ALA A 37 -2.42 -3.31 -6.52
CA ALA A 37 -3.54 -2.62 -7.16
C ALA A 37 -4.82 -2.82 -6.35
N ARG A 38 -5.90 -2.09 -6.67
CA ARG A 38 -7.23 -2.33 -6.09
C ARG A 38 -7.89 -3.59 -6.63
N VAL A 39 -7.47 -4.03 -7.81
CA VAL A 39 -7.92 -5.29 -8.43
C VAL A 39 -6.70 -6.15 -8.71
N ILE A 40 -6.66 -7.32 -8.09
CA ILE A 40 -5.60 -8.31 -8.28
C ILE A 40 -6.24 -9.58 -8.81
N ASP A 41 -6.04 -9.85 -10.09
CA ASP A 41 -6.54 -11.06 -10.76
C ASP A 41 -5.38 -11.99 -11.08
N GLN A 42 -5.20 -13.04 -10.27
CA GLN A 42 -4.21 -14.09 -10.50
C GLN A 42 -4.72 -15.18 -11.45
N THR A 43 -5.99 -15.10 -11.86
CA THR A 43 -6.62 -16.11 -12.71
C THR A 43 -6.61 -15.74 -14.19
N GLY A 44 -6.30 -14.47 -14.50
CA GLY A 44 -6.39 -13.94 -15.86
C GLY A 44 -7.80 -13.99 -16.45
N THR A 45 -8.82 -13.91 -15.60
CA THR A 45 -10.23 -14.01 -16.00
C THR A 45 -10.77 -12.69 -16.53
N LEU A 46 -10.30 -11.58 -15.95
CA LEU A 46 -10.71 -10.23 -16.33
C LEU A 46 -9.87 -9.73 -17.50
N SER A 47 -10.51 -9.14 -18.51
CA SER A 47 -9.77 -8.40 -19.54
C SER A 47 -9.14 -7.14 -18.96
N ALA A 48 -8.18 -6.57 -19.67
CA ALA A 48 -7.55 -5.30 -19.27
C ALA A 48 -8.58 -4.15 -19.15
N GLU A 49 -9.58 -4.12 -20.05
CA GLU A 49 -10.67 -3.15 -20.03
C GLU A 49 -11.59 -3.33 -18.81
N GLN A 50 -11.94 -4.59 -18.50
CA GLN A 50 -12.75 -4.92 -17.32
C GLN A 50 -12.03 -4.57 -16.04
N THR A 51 -10.75 -4.89 -15.94
CA THR A 51 -9.91 -4.53 -14.81
C THR A 51 -9.84 -3.01 -14.63
N ALA A 52 -9.62 -2.25 -15.71
CA ALA A 52 -9.57 -0.80 -15.68
C ALA A 52 -10.92 -0.19 -15.26
N ALA A 53 -12.05 -0.75 -15.72
CA ALA A 53 -13.39 -0.29 -15.34
C ALA A 53 -13.65 -0.52 -13.84
N ILE A 54 -13.30 -1.68 -13.31
CA ILE A 54 -13.44 -2.01 -11.88
C ILE A 54 -12.53 -1.10 -11.03
N GLU A 55 -11.27 -0.92 -11.44
CA GLU A 55 -10.31 -0.02 -10.80
C GLU A 55 -10.84 1.43 -10.72
N ALA A 56 -11.40 1.93 -11.82
CA ALA A 56 -11.98 3.27 -11.88
C ALA A 56 -13.16 3.40 -10.91
N ARG A 57 -14.01 2.37 -10.83
CA ARG A 57 -15.16 2.37 -9.92
C ARG A 57 -14.73 2.34 -8.46
N LEU A 58 -13.76 1.52 -8.11
CA LEU A 58 -13.18 1.43 -6.77
C LEU A 58 -12.52 2.75 -6.36
N ARG A 59 -11.76 3.37 -7.25
CA ARG A 59 -11.16 4.69 -7.04
C ARG A 59 -12.22 5.76 -6.77
N SER A 60 -13.26 5.81 -7.60
CA SER A 60 -14.38 6.76 -7.39
C SER A 60 -15.09 6.55 -6.05
N LEU A 61 -15.21 5.30 -5.61
CA LEU A 61 -15.77 4.98 -4.30
C LEU A 61 -14.88 5.51 -3.17
N GLU A 62 -13.58 5.24 -3.24
CA GLU A 62 -12.58 5.70 -2.27
C GLU A 62 -12.53 7.23 -2.20
N GLU A 63 -12.52 7.92 -3.34
CA GLU A 63 -12.54 9.40 -3.41
C GLU A 63 -13.78 10.02 -2.74
N LYS A 64 -14.94 9.36 -2.85
CA LYS A 64 -16.20 9.85 -2.28
C LYS A 64 -16.38 9.55 -0.80
N SER A 65 -15.99 8.36 -0.37
CA SER A 65 -16.25 7.86 0.98
C SER A 65 -15.00 7.81 1.86
N GLY A 66 -13.82 7.78 1.26
CA GLY A 66 -12.57 7.47 1.92
C GLY A 66 -12.34 5.99 2.18
N SER A 67 -13.38 5.15 2.03
CA SER A 67 -13.30 3.72 2.33
C SER A 67 -12.57 2.96 1.24
N GLN A 68 -11.64 2.09 1.62
CA GLN A 68 -10.84 1.31 0.68
C GLN A 68 -11.45 -0.06 0.42
N VAL A 69 -11.78 -0.33 -0.83
CA VAL A 69 -12.28 -1.64 -1.28
C VAL A 69 -11.28 -2.26 -2.24
N VAL A 70 -10.95 -3.52 -2.01
CA VAL A 70 -9.99 -4.29 -2.82
C VAL A 70 -10.64 -5.59 -3.28
N VAL A 71 -10.37 -5.98 -4.51
CA VAL A 71 -10.81 -7.23 -5.12
C VAL A 71 -9.61 -8.14 -5.38
N LEU A 72 -9.68 -9.37 -4.89
CA LEU A 72 -8.69 -10.40 -5.11
C LEU A 72 -9.33 -11.62 -5.76
N MET A 73 -8.89 -11.98 -6.96
CA MET A 73 -9.25 -13.23 -7.63
C MET A 73 -8.06 -14.18 -7.59
N VAL A 74 -8.30 -15.36 -7.06
CA VAL A 74 -7.33 -16.47 -7.01
C VAL A 74 -7.91 -17.72 -7.63
N PRO A 75 -7.09 -18.66 -8.13
CA PRO A 75 -7.60 -19.93 -8.63
C PRO A 75 -8.31 -20.71 -7.52
N SER A 76 -7.66 -20.92 -6.39
CA SER A 76 -8.17 -21.68 -5.24
C SER A 76 -7.57 -21.15 -3.94
N THR A 77 -8.27 -21.36 -2.85
CA THR A 77 -7.74 -21.08 -1.49
C THR A 77 -7.28 -22.36 -0.78
N ALA A 78 -7.50 -23.52 -1.39
CA ALA A 78 -7.13 -24.79 -0.78
C ALA A 78 -5.64 -24.83 -0.40
N PRO A 79 -5.30 -25.46 0.73
CA PRO A 79 -6.14 -26.29 1.60
C PRO A 79 -6.96 -25.49 2.63
N GLU A 80 -6.84 -24.17 2.65
CA GLU A 80 -7.53 -23.27 3.58
C GLU A 80 -8.95 -22.95 3.08
N ASP A 81 -9.93 -22.86 3.98
CA ASP A 81 -11.24 -22.33 3.60
C ASP A 81 -11.13 -20.85 3.24
N ILE A 82 -12.03 -20.38 2.37
CA ILE A 82 -12.00 -19.00 1.88
C ILE A 82 -12.13 -17.96 3.01
N ALA A 83 -12.83 -18.28 4.10
CA ALA A 83 -13.01 -17.34 5.20
C ALA A 83 -11.70 -17.06 5.97
N PRO A 84 -10.97 -18.05 6.51
CA PRO A 84 -9.67 -17.80 7.13
C PRO A 84 -8.65 -17.24 6.14
N TYR A 85 -8.65 -17.67 4.88
CA TYR A 85 -7.78 -17.10 3.85
C TYR A 85 -8.03 -15.59 3.67
N ALA A 86 -9.29 -15.18 3.45
CA ALA A 86 -9.65 -13.77 3.27
C ALA A 86 -9.31 -12.92 4.49
N HIS A 87 -9.57 -13.45 5.70
CA HIS A 87 -9.23 -12.77 6.95
C HIS A 87 -7.71 -12.56 7.08
N ARG A 88 -6.91 -13.56 6.74
CA ARG A 88 -5.44 -13.46 6.77
C ARG A 88 -4.93 -12.44 5.76
N VAL A 89 -5.44 -12.46 4.52
CA VAL A 89 -5.10 -11.48 3.48
C VAL A 89 -5.48 -10.07 3.90
N ALA A 90 -6.70 -9.86 4.37
CA ALA A 90 -7.19 -8.55 4.81
C ALA A 90 -6.39 -8.00 6.00
N SER A 91 -6.02 -8.86 6.94
CA SER A 91 -5.21 -8.51 8.12
C SER A 91 -3.77 -8.18 7.77
N ASP A 92 -3.18 -8.86 6.78
CA ASP A 92 -1.83 -8.59 6.31
C ASP A 92 -1.77 -7.28 5.51
N TRP A 93 -2.75 -7.08 4.63
CA TRP A 93 -2.84 -5.87 3.81
C TRP A 93 -3.29 -4.62 4.56
N LYS A 94 -3.98 -4.77 5.70
CA LYS A 94 -4.50 -3.69 6.53
C LYS A 94 -5.29 -2.65 5.71
N ILE A 95 -6.19 -3.14 4.84
CA ILE A 95 -6.99 -2.30 3.94
C ILE A 95 -7.84 -1.33 4.75
N GLY A 96 -7.87 -0.05 4.37
CA GLY A 96 -8.63 1.00 5.04
C GLY A 96 -7.75 2.11 5.60
N ARG A 97 -8.34 3.29 5.84
CA ARG A 97 -7.64 4.45 6.39
C ARG A 97 -7.08 4.15 7.77
N LYS A 98 -5.85 4.62 8.05
CA LYS A 98 -5.12 4.34 9.30
C LYS A 98 -5.91 4.68 10.56
N ASP A 99 -6.61 5.79 10.56
CA ASP A 99 -7.30 6.29 11.76
C ASP A 99 -8.78 5.89 11.81
N VAL A 100 -9.32 5.35 10.73
CA VAL A 100 -10.73 4.92 10.61
C VAL A 100 -10.85 3.41 10.52
N GLY A 101 -10.02 2.76 9.70
CA GLY A 101 -10.03 1.31 9.52
C GLY A 101 -11.16 0.81 8.62
N ASP A 102 -11.61 1.63 7.67
CA ASP A 102 -12.76 1.42 6.80
C ASP A 102 -12.40 0.67 5.52
N GLY A 103 -11.93 -0.55 5.68
CA GLY A 103 -11.53 -1.45 4.62
C GLY A 103 -12.55 -2.53 4.29
N LEU A 104 -12.58 -2.99 3.03
CA LEU A 104 -13.36 -4.14 2.60
C LEU A 104 -12.55 -4.93 1.55
N LEU A 105 -12.51 -6.25 1.72
CA LEU A 105 -11.88 -7.16 0.78
C LEU A 105 -12.92 -8.10 0.18
N ILE A 106 -12.95 -8.17 -1.15
CA ILE A 106 -13.72 -9.18 -1.89
C ILE A 106 -12.75 -10.22 -2.40
N VAL A 107 -12.86 -11.45 -1.94
CA VAL A 107 -12.06 -12.60 -2.42
C VAL A 107 -12.94 -13.51 -3.27
N ILE A 108 -12.42 -13.90 -4.43
CA ILE A 108 -13.07 -14.81 -5.37
C ILE A 108 -12.11 -15.95 -5.66
N ALA A 109 -12.43 -17.15 -5.18
CA ALA A 109 -11.73 -18.39 -5.48
C ALA A 109 -12.45 -19.08 -6.65
N LYS A 110 -11.95 -18.85 -7.86
CA LYS A 110 -12.65 -19.18 -9.10
C LYS A 110 -12.91 -20.67 -9.27
N ASP A 111 -11.89 -21.48 -9.09
CA ASP A 111 -11.98 -22.93 -9.32
C ASP A 111 -12.76 -23.61 -8.18
N ASP A 112 -12.73 -23.05 -6.98
CA ASP A 112 -13.52 -23.49 -5.83
C ASP A 112 -14.99 -23.05 -5.94
N ARG A 113 -15.32 -22.13 -6.85
CA ARG A 113 -16.62 -21.46 -6.97
C ARG A 113 -17.08 -20.87 -5.64
N ARG A 114 -16.15 -20.21 -4.94
CA ARG A 114 -16.39 -19.58 -3.64
C ARG A 114 -16.00 -18.12 -3.69
N MET A 115 -16.75 -17.31 -2.99
CA MET A 115 -16.44 -15.91 -2.79
C MET A 115 -16.67 -15.50 -1.34
N ARG A 116 -15.96 -14.48 -0.91
CA ARG A 116 -16.10 -13.90 0.43
C ARG A 116 -15.96 -12.41 0.37
N MET A 117 -16.76 -11.74 1.16
CA MET A 117 -16.63 -10.34 1.47
C MET A 117 -16.17 -10.24 2.93
N GLU A 118 -14.95 -9.75 3.14
CA GLU A 118 -14.38 -9.54 4.47
C GLU A 118 -14.47 -8.06 4.80
N VAL A 119 -15.17 -7.73 5.88
CA VAL A 119 -15.54 -6.36 6.25
C VAL A 119 -14.74 -5.93 7.47
N ALA A 120 -14.07 -4.79 7.40
CA ALA A 120 -13.39 -4.23 8.56
C ALA A 120 -14.42 -3.65 9.56
N ARG A 121 -14.07 -3.65 10.84
CA ARG A 121 -14.96 -3.27 11.95
C ARG A 121 -15.64 -1.91 11.77
N ALA A 122 -14.94 -0.94 11.20
CA ALA A 122 -15.51 0.39 10.95
C ALA A 122 -16.64 0.39 9.90
N LEU A 123 -16.70 -0.64 9.05
CA LEU A 123 -17.74 -0.78 8.03
C LEU A 123 -18.85 -1.76 8.42
N GLU A 124 -18.75 -2.45 9.57
CA GLU A 124 -19.77 -3.41 10.00
C GLU A 124 -21.14 -2.75 10.24
N GLY A 125 -21.17 -1.44 10.58
CA GLY A 125 -22.41 -0.66 10.66
C GLY A 125 -23.11 -0.52 9.32
N ALA A 126 -22.35 -0.16 8.27
CA ALA A 126 -22.85 0.00 6.90
C ALA A 126 -23.13 -1.34 6.21
N ILE A 127 -22.25 -2.32 6.45
CA ILE A 127 -22.27 -3.65 5.80
C ILE A 127 -22.15 -4.75 6.85
N PRO A 128 -23.20 -4.96 7.66
CA PRO A 128 -23.28 -6.13 8.53
C PRO A 128 -23.25 -7.44 7.73
N ASP A 129 -22.92 -8.56 8.38
CA ASP A 129 -22.80 -9.88 7.74
C ASP A 129 -24.00 -10.25 6.87
N LEU A 130 -25.21 -9.94 7.33
CA LEU A 130 -26.45 -10.20 6.58
C LEU A 130 -26.51 -9.37 5.28
N VAL A 131 -26.00 -8.14 5.30
CA VAL A 131 -25.95 -7.29 4.10
C VAL A 131 -24.88 -7.80 3.14
N ALA A 132 -23.71 -8.17 3.65
CA ALA A 132 -22.65 -8.80 2.87
C ALA A 132 -23.15 -10.09 2.19
N ALA A 133 -23.86 -10.95 2.93
CA ALA A 133 -24.47 -12.16 2.37
C ALA A 133 -25.47 -11.86 1.24
N ARG A 134 -26.33 -10.86 1.43
CA ARG A 134 -27.28 -10.45 0.38
C ARG A 134 -26.59 -9.90 -0.86
N ILE A 135 -25.54 -9.11 -0.70
CA ILE A 135 -24.76 -8.61 -1.86
C ILE A 135 -24.15 -9.79 -2.62
N ILE A 136 -23.56 -10.74 -1.93
CA ILE A 136 -23.00 -11.95 -2.53
C ILE A 136 -24.07 -12.72 -3.31
N ASP A 137 -25.19 -13.04 -2.66
CA ASP A 137 -26.22 -13.93 -3.22
C ASP A 137 -27.01 -13.26 -4.34
N GLN A 138 -27.31 -11.97 -4.22
CA GLN A 138 -28.22 -11.28 -5.14
C GLN A 138 -27.49 -10.47 -6.22
N GLN A 139 -26.26 -10.00 -5.94
CA GLN A 139 -25.52 -9.15 -6.89
C GLN A 139 -24.35 -9.89 -7.55
N MET A 140 -23.66 -10.79 -6.86
CA MET A 140 -22.49 -11.47 -7.43
C MET A 140 -22.83 -12.84 -8.04
N ALA A 141 -23.49 -13.70 -7.25
CA ALA A 141 -23.72 -15.10 -7.64
C ALA A 141 -24.48 -15.27 -8.96
N PRO A 142 -25.52 -14.47 -9.29
CA PRO A 142 -26.22 -14.61 -10.59
C PRO A 142 -25.33 -14.33 -11.80
N PHE A 143 -24.47 -13.34 -11.72
CA PHE A 143 -23.51 -13.01 -12.78
C PHE A 143 -22.43 -14.09 -12.89
N PHE A 144 -21.88 -14.56 -11.79
CA PHE A 144 -20.82 -15.57 -11.78
C PHE A 144 -21.28 -16.92 -12.33
N ARG A 145 -22.56 -17.29 -12.14
CA ARG A 145 -23.16 -18.47 -12.79
C ARG A 145 -23.17 -18.35 -14.32
N GLN A 146 -23.18 -17.13 -14.84
CA GLN A 146 -23.11 -16.83 -16.26
C GLN A 146 -21.66 -16.56 -16.74
N ASN A 147 -20.66 -16.76 -15.87
CA ASN A 147 -19.25 -16.41 -16.07
C ASN A 147 -19.00 -14.90 -16.29
N ASP A 148 -19.94 -14.04 -15.97
CA ASP A 148 -19.77 -12.59 -15.97
C ASP A 148 -19.20 -12.12 -14.63
N TYR A 149 -17.89 -12.33 -14.44
CA TYR A 149 -17.22 -11.94 -13.21
C TYR A 149 -17.13 -10.42 -13.05
N ALA A 150 -16.89 -9.71 -14.15
CA ALA A 150 -16.78 -8.26 -14.14
C ALA A 150 -18.12 -7.60 -13.75
N GLY A 151 -19.22 -8.04 -14.35
CA GLY A 151 -20.56 -7.54 -14.04
C GLY A 151 -20.93 -7.77 -12.57
N GLY A 152 -20.66 -8.96 -12.04
CA GLY A 152 -20.93 -9.27 -10.64
C GLY A 152 -20.09 -8.47 -9.66
N ILE A 153 -18.81 -8.23 -9.96
CA ILE A 153 -17.93 -7.39 -9.15
C ILE A 153 -18.41 -5.94 -9.16
N LEU A 154 -18.72 -5.37 -10.32
CA LEU A 154 -19.23 -4.02 -10.45
C LEU A 154 -20.55 -3.82 -9.70
N ALA A 155 -21.49 -4.76 -9.82
CA ALA A 155 -22.76 -4.73 -9.10
C ALA A 155 -22.55 -4.76 -7.57
N ALA A 156 -21.60 -5.57 -7.11
CA ALA A 156 -21.24 -5.59 -5.68
C ALA A 156 -20.65 -4.27 -5.21
N ILE A 157 -19.73 -3.66 -5.96
CA ILE A 157 -19.11 -2.38 -5.64
C ILE A 157 -20.16 -1.28 -5.56
N ASP A 158 -21.15 -1.27 -6.46
CA ASP A 158 -22.22 -0.29 -6.46
C ASP A 158 -23.11 -0.41 -5.21
N GLN A 159 -23.44 -1.62 -4.81
CA GLN A 159 -24.21 -1.87 -3.58
C GLN A 159 -23.41 -1.51 -2.32
N VAL A 160 -22.13 -1.89 -2.27
CA VAL A 160 -21.21 -1.49 -1.18
C VAL A 160 -21.15 0.03 -1.08
N GLY A 161 -20.96 0.71 -2.22
CA GLY A 161 -20.91 2.17 -2.26
C GLY A 161 -22.20 2.85 -1.79
N ALA A 162 -23.36 2.33 -2.18
CA ALA A 162 -24.65 2.84 -1.73
C ALA A 162 -24.86 2.67 -0.21
N ARG A 163 -24.36 1.57 0.37
CA ARG A 163 -24.42 1.33 1.81
C ARG A 163 -23.51 2.26 2.61
N ILE A 164 -22.26 2.40 2.14
CA ILE A 164 -21.29 3.29 2.77
C ILE A 164 -21.75 4.75 2.71
N ALA A 165 -22.36 5.19 1.61
CA ALA A 165 -22.88 6.55 1.49
C ALA A 165 -24.03 6.87 2.44
N GLY A 166 -24.75 5.86 2.94
CA GLY A 166 -25.80 6.00 3.96
C GLY A 166 -25.29 5.96 5.40
N GLU A 167 -24.02 5.71 5.62
CA GLU A 167 -23.40 5.62 6.95
C GLU A 167 -22.71 6.93 7.32
N ALA A 168 -22.77 7.31 8.61
CA ALA A 168 -22.10 8.51 9.12
C ALA A 168 -20.59 8.24 9.38
N LEU A 169 -19.86 7.82 8.36
CA LEU A 169 -18.40 7.68 8.42
C LEU A 169 -17.74 9.06 8.39
N PRO A 170 -16.56 9.22 9.03
CA PRO A 170 -15.78 10.44 8.91
C PRO A 170 -15.50 10.75 7.44
N PRO A 171 -15.68 12.01 6.99
CA PRO A 171 -15.42 12.37 5.62
C PRO A 171 -13.99 12.00 5.23
N PRO A 172 -13.72 11.75 3.93
CA PRO A 172 -12.36 11.55 3.46
C PRO A 172 -11.52 12.72 3.94
N SER A 173 -10.46 12.47 4.71
CA SER A 173 -9.48 13.48 4.97
C SER A 173 -8.95 13.89 3.60
N GLN A 174 -9.10 15.17 3.24
CA GLN A 174 -8.31 15.75 2.15
C GLN A 174 -6.86 15.70 2.64
N GLN A 175 -6.22 14.53 2.53
CA GLN A 175 -4.78 14.50 2.61
C GLN A 175 -4.32 15.32 1.42
N PRO A 176 -3.57 16.43 1.64
CA PRO A 176 -2.82 17.01 0.56
C PRO A 176 -2.04 15.85 -0.05
N SER A 177 -2.21 15.67 -1.35
CA SER A 177 -1.52 14.61 -2.08
C SER A 177 -0.06 14.68 -1.66
N HIS A 178 0.53 13.56 -1.20
CA HIS A 178 1.95 13.50 -0.81
C HIS A 178 2.92 13.97 -1.92
N ALA A 179 2.41 14.19 -3.13
CA ALA A 179 3.08 14.87 -4.21
C ALA A 179 3.51 16.31 -3.81
N ASP A 180 2.64 17.06 -3.11
CA ASP A 180 2.91 18.46 -2.80
C ASP A 180 3.92 18.63 -1.64
N GLU A 181 3.92 17.74 -0.64
CA GLU A 181 4.89 17.81 0.46
C GLU A 181 6.27 17.24 0.07
N ALA A 182 6.31 16.15 -0.69
CA ALA A 182 7.57 15.57 -1.17
C ALA A 182 8.27 16.49 -2.17
N ASP A 183 7.50 17.21 -3.00
CA ASP A 183 8.03 18.15 -3.97
C ASP A 183 8.58 19.42 -3.29
N LEU A 184 7.97 19.90 -2.21
CA LEU A 184 8.48 21.06 -1.47
C LEU A 184 9.76 20.74 -0.69
N GLU A 185 9.84 19.58 -0.06
CA GLU A 185 11.05 19.14 0.64
C GLU A 185 12.18 18.83 -0.35
N GLY A 186 11.90 18.13 -1.44
CA GLY A 186 12.85 17.88 -2.51
C GLY A 186 13.34 19.16 -3.18
N LEU A 187 12.44 20.11 -3.41
CA LEU A 187 12.77 21.42 -3.96
C LEU A 187 13.65 22.24 -2.99
N ALA A 188 13.32 22.23 -1.69
CA ALA A 188 14.12 22.93 -0.68
C ALA A 188 15.54 22.38 -0.59
N ILE A 189 15.70 21.07 -0.63
CA ILE A 189 16.99 20.37 -0.63
C ILE A 189 17.76 20.73 -1.91
N PHE A 190 17.12 20.65 -3.08
CA PHE A 190 17.72 20.98 -4.37
C PHE A 190 18.20 22.43 -4.43
N LEU A 191 17.37 23.38 -3.98
CA LEU A 191 17.70 24.79 -3.92
C LEU A 191 18.85 25.06 -2.94
N PHE A 192 18.84 24.40 -1.77
CA PHE A 192 19.91 24.53 -0.77
C PHE A 192 21.26 24.06 -1.33
N PHE A 193 21.32 22.87 -1.92
CA PHE A 193 22.56 22.37 -2.56
C PHE A 193 22.94 23.21 -3.77
N GLY A 194 21.98 23.64 -4.59
CA GLY A 194 22.24 24.54 -5.72
C GLY A 194 22.89 25.84 -5.29
N VAL A 195 22.39 26.51 -4.26
CA VAL A 195 22.97 27.72 -3.71
C VAL A 195 24.34 27.46 -3.12
N MET A 196 24.53 26.34 -2.43
CA MET A 196 25.79 26.00 -1.75
C MET A 196 26.91 25.65 -2.74
N VAL A 197 26.58 24.99 -3.85
CA VAL A 197 27.56 24.56 -4.86
C VAL A 197 27.78 25.63 -5.95
N ILE A 198 26.69 26.16 -6.51
CA ILE A 198 26.75 27.10 -7.65
C ILE A 198 27.02 28.52 -7.17
N GLY A 199 26.56 28.90 -5.98
CA GLY A 199 26.74 30.24 -5.41
C GLY A 199 28.18 30.74 -5.38
N PRO A 200 29.14 29.96 -4.86
CA PRO A 200 30.56 30.34 -4.87
C PRO A 200 31.15 30.52 -6.28
N VAL A 201 30.71 29.70 -7.25
CA VAL A 201 31.18 29.78 -8.64
C VAL A 201 30.71 31.07 -9.30
N ILE A 202 29.43 31.41 -9.16
CA ILE A 202 28.82 32.64 -9.70
C ILE A 202 29.51 33.88 -9.08
N ARG A 203 29.77 33.86 -7.77
CA ARG A 203 30.48 34.98 -7.13
C ARG A 203 31.90 35.14 -7.61
N ARG A 204 32.59 34.06 -7.92
CA ARG A 204 33.94 34.10 -8.42
C ARG A 204 34.03 34.74 -9.82
N ILE A 205 32.96 34.59 -10.64
CA ILE A 205 32.85 35.14 -11.98
C ILE A 205 32.34 36.58 -11.97
N PHE A 206 31.30 36.88 -11.23
CA PHE A 206 30.56 38.16 -11.28
C PHE A 206 30.86 39.08 -10.09
N GLY A 207 31.74 38.67 -9.19
CA GLY A 207 32.06 39.44 -7.99
C GLY A 207 31.02 39.36 -6.88
N ASN A 208 31.36 39.86 -5.70
CA ASN A 208 30.60 39.63 -4.48
C ASN A 208 29.20 40.30 -4.44
N LYS A 209 29.08 41.49 -5.04
CA LYS A 209 27.82 42.25 -5.03
C LYS A 209 26.84 41.78 -6.08
N PHE A 210 27.31 41.62 -7.33
CA PHE A 210 26.47 41.12 -8.43
C PHE A 210 26.19 39.62 -8.32
N GLY A 211 27.15 38.83 -7.86
CA GLY A 211 26.97 37.40 -7.67
C GLY A 211 25.92 37.02 -6.62
N SER A 212 25.84 37.77 -5.48
CA SER A 212 24.81 37.51 -4.47
C SER A 212 23.40 37.91 -4.96
N LEU A 213 23.27 38.95 -5.76
CA LEU A 213 22.00 39.36 -6.35
C LEU A 213 21.52 38.35 -7.41
N LEU A 214 22.42 37.82 -8.22
CA LEU A 214 22.11 36.77 -9.22
C LEU A 214 21.71 35.46 -8.55
N VAL A 215 22.38 35.04 -7.48
CA VAL A 215 22.04 33.82 -6.74
C VAL A 215 20.69 33.97 -6.04
N GLY A 216 20.47 35.09 -5.33
CA GLY A 216 19.20 35.33 -4.65
C GLY A 216 18.02 35.49 -5.62
N GLY A 217 18.18 36.24 -6.68
CA GLY A 217 17.18 36.44 -7.72
C GLY A 217 16.88 35.15 -8.50
N GLY A 218 17.91 34.41 -8.88
CA GLY A 218 17.77 33.12 -9.56
C GLY A 218 17.06 32.06 -8.70
N THR A 219 17.41 31.99 -7.42
CA THR A 219 16.74 31.07 -6.49
C THR A 219 15.26 31.44 -6.29
N GLY A 220 14.96 32.75 -6.15
CA GLY A 220 13.59 33.21 -6.03
C GLY A 220 12.76 32.95 -7.29
N LEU A 221 13.34 33.16 -8.48
CA LEU A 221 12.67 32.86 -9.75
C LEU A 221 12.38 31.37 -9.91
N LEU A 222 13.35 30.50 -9.60
CA LEU A 222 13.14 29.06 -9.62
C LEU A 222 12.09 28.63 -8.63
N ALA A 223 12.13 29.12 -7.39
CA ALA A 223 11.10 28.84 -6.41
C ALA A 223 9.70 29.28 -6.86
N TYR A 224 9.59 30.44 -7.51
CA TYR A 224 8.32 30.92 -8.08
C TYR A 224 7.80 30.02 -9.21
N LEU A 225 8.68 29.60 -10.14
CA LEU A 225 8.29 28.73 -11.25
C LEU A 225 7.78 27.37 -10.79
N PHE A 226 8.31 26.83 -9.68
CA PHE A 226 7.90 25.54 -9.15
C PHE A 226 6.69 25.62 -8.21
N THR A 227 6.51 26.70 -7.45
CA THR A 227 5.47 26.79 -6.44
C THR A 227 4.30 27.71 -6.83
N ALA A 228 4.46 28.51 -7.88
CA ALA A 228 3.54 29.59 -8.27
C ALA A 228 3.15 30.53 -7.11
N SER A 229 3.91 30.52 -6.01
CA SER A 229 3.67 31.33 -4.80
C SER A 229 4.70 32.43 -4.66
N LEU A 230 4.27 33.67 -4.79
CA LEU A 230 5.12 34.86 -4.61
C LEU A 230 5.69 34.95 -3.18
N LEU A 231 4.96 34.46 -2.19
CA LEU A 231 5.38 34.51 -0.79
C LEU A 231 6.55 33.55 -0.52
N LEU A 232 6.46 32.31 -1.00
CA LEU A 232 7.53 31.33 -0.90
C LEU A 232 8.76 31.74 -1.72
N ALA A 233 8.56 32.25 -2.93
CA ALA A 233 9.62 32.79 -3.74
C ALA A 233 10.37 33.94 -3.06
N GLY A 234 9.64 34.85 -2.41
CA GLY A 234 10.21 35.96 -1.64
C GLY A 234 11.05 35.49 -0.46
N VAL A 235 10.53 34.53 0.33
CA VAL A 235 11.25 33.94 1.45
C VAL A 235 12.52 33.21 0.97
N ALA A 236 12.45 32.40 -0.08
CA ALA A 236 13.60 31.70 -0.65
C ALA A 236 14.68 32.66 -1.15
N ALA A 237 14.29 33.74 -1.81
CA ALA A 237 15.21 34.78 -2.27
C ALA A 237 15.92 35.48 -1.10
N VAL A 238 15.18 35.86 -0.05
CA VAL A 238 15.74 36.51 1.14
C VAL A 238 16.70 35.57 1.90
N VAL A 239 16.30 34.31 2.11
CA VAL A 239 17.16 33.31 2.77
C VAL A 239 18.45 33.07 1.99
N ALA A 240 18.37 32.91 0.65
CA ALA A 240 19.53 32.74 -0.21
C ALA A 240 20.45 33.97 -0.14
N LEU A 241 19.90 35.17 -0.12
CA LEU A 241 20.65 36.43 -0.04
C LEU A 241 21.32 36.55 1.34
N LEU A 242 20.63 36.24 2.43
CA LEU A 242 21.18 36.25 3.78
C LEU A 242 22.33 35.24 3.93
N LEU A 243 22.12 33.98 3.51
CA LEU A 243 23.16 32.94 3.50
C LEU A 243 24.38 33.37 2.70
N THR A 244 24.17 34.05 1.57
CA THR A 244 25.26 34.56 0.75
C THR A 244 26.00 35.74 1.39
N LEU A 245 25.32 36.59 2.14
CA LEU A 245 25.92 37.72 2.85
C LEU A 245 26.67 37.27 4.13
N LEU A 246 26.07 36.35 4.92
CA LEU A 246 26.69 35.84 6.16
C LEU A 246 27.98 35.04 5.87
N SER A 247 27.99 34.27 4.77
CA SER A 247 29.19 33.51 4.39
C SER A 247 30.38 34.41 3.99
N ASN A 248 30.18 35.74 3.92
CA ASN A 248 31.21 36.70 3.59
C ASN A 248 31.77 37.45 4.83
N SER A 249 31.26 37.21 6.05
CA SER A 249 31.72 37.91 7.26
C SER A 249 32.99 37.34 7.89
N GLY A 250 33.60 36.35 7.26
CA GLY A 250 34.88 35.77 7.66
C GLY A 250 36.06 36.39 6.91
N LYS A 251 36.50 37.57 7.29
CA LYS A 251 37.84 38.07 6.91
C LYS A 251 38.89 37.24 7.62
N GLY A 252 39.72 36.52 6.84
CA GLY A 252 41.05 36.09 7.29
C GLY A 252 41.28 34.59 7.24
N GLY A 253 42.23 34.18 6.38
CA GLY A 253 43.00 32.95 6.55
C GLY A 253 42.52 31.75 5.74
N GLY A 254 43.34 31.37 4.76
CA GLY A 254 43.18 30.16 3.97
C GLY A 254 43.11 28.89 4.81
N GLY A 255 42.27 27.97 4.40
CA GLY A 255 42.15 26.67 4.98
C GLY A 255 40.96 25.98 4.34
N GLY A 256 41.19 25.08 3.40
CA GLY A 256 40.14 24.22 2.85
C GLY A 256 39.52 23.36 3.93
N PRO A 257 38.31 22.86 3.73
CA PRO A 257 37.69 21.94 4.68
C PRO A 257 38.49 20.64 4.67
N PHE A 258 39.23 20.44 5.76
CA PHE A 258 39.85 19.17 6.07
C PHE A 258 38.74 18.11 6.25
N ILE A 259 38.67 17.18 5.35
CA ILE A 259 38.10 15.88 5.63
C ILE A 259 39.13 15.15 6.48
N GLY A 260 39.05 15.36 7.80
CA GLY A 260 39.79 14.62 8.80
C GLY A 260 38.97 13.42 9.25
N GLY A 261 39.46 12.22 8.92
CA GLY A 261 38.91 10.97 9.41
C GLY A 261 39.16 10.79 10.91
N GLY A 262 38.29 10.04 11.55
CA GLY A 262 38.39 9.57 12.95
C GLY A 262 36.97 9.22 13.42
N GLY A 263 36.51 8.04 13.30
CA GLY A 263 36.69 6.86 14.05
C GLY A 263 35.68 6.71 15.17
N PHE A 264 34.92 5.61 15.09
CA PHE A 264 34.22 4.92 16.20
C PHE A 264 32.87 5.42 16.69
N GLY A 265 31.87 4.55 16.51
CA GLY A 265 30.61 4.53 17.21
C GLY A 265 29.62 3.59 16.55
N SER A 266 29.75 2.29 16.84
CA SER A 266 28.73 1.28 16.51
C SER A 266 27.40 1.62 17.17
N GLY A 267 26.32 1.66 16.40
CA GLY A 267 24.96 1.86 16.91
C GLY A 267 23.94 1.55 15.87
N ARG A 268 23.53 0.28 15.83
CA ARG A 268 22.23 -0.28 15.42
C ARG A 268 21.41 0.45 14.34
N GLY A 269 21.37 -0.17 13.19
CA GLY A 269 20.24 -0.60 12.40
C GLY A 269 18.99 0.29 12.37
N GLY A 270 18.97 1.24 11.44
CA GLY A 270 17.75 1.77 10.86
C GLY A 270 17.85 1.50 9.38
N GLY A 271 17.09 0.51 8.87
CA GLY A 271 17.03 0.21 7.46
C GLY A 271 16.46 1.41 6.71
N PHE A 272 17.28 2.07 5.94
CA PHE A 272 16.81 2.94 4.87
C PHE A 272 16.20 2.02 3.80
N GLY A 273 14.87 1.89 3.84
CA GLY A 273 14.10 1.32 2.76
C GLY A 273 14.32 2.15 1.52
N GLY A 274 15.01 1.56 0.53
CA GLY A 274 15.21 2.16 -0.77
C GLY A 274 13.88 2.53 -1.38
N GLY A 275 13.62 3.82 -1.56
CA GLY A 275 12.50 4.34 -2.34
C GLY A 275 12.71 3.93 -3.78
N SER A 276 12.01 2.91 -4.22
CA SER A 276 11.87 2.57 -5.63
C SER A 276 11.07 3.70 -6.29
N PHE A 277 11.70 4.49 -7.11
CA PHE A 277 11.03 5.37 -8.07
C PHE A 277 10.38 4.48 -9.13
N GLY A 278 9.10 4.20 -8.97
CA GLY A 278 8.34 3.42 -9.94
C GLY A 278 6.85 3.53 -9.67
N GLY A 279 6.13 4.17 -10.60
CA GLY A 279 4.71 4.11 -10.87
C GLY A 279 3.79 4.12 -9.66
N GLY A 280 2.85 5.09 -9.58
CA GLY A 280 1.86 5.21 -8.52
C GLY A 280 1.03 3.94 -8.31
N GLY A 281 1.60 2.94 -7.66
CA GLY A 281 0.92 1.71 -7.23
C GLY A 281 -0.02 2.03 -6.07
N PHE A 282 -1.18 1.40 -6.06
CA PHE A 282 -2.11 1.44 -4.95
C PHE A 282 -1.42 0.96 -3.67
N ARG A 283 -1.63 1.67 -2.56
CA ARG A 283 -1.18 1.28 -1.24
C ARG A 283 -2.35 1.30 -0.27
N SER A 284 -2.36 0.34 0.63
CA SER A 284 -3.30 0.34 1.74
C SER A 284 -3.07 1.55 2.65
N GLY A 285 -4.14 2.12 3.19
CA GLY A 285 -4.07 3.13 4.24
C GLY A 285 -3.50 2.63 5.57
N GLY A 286 -3.35 1.32 5.74
CA GLY A 286 -2.70 0.70 6.89
C GLY A 286 -3.51 0.65 8.17
N GLY A 287 -4.84 0.89 8.10
CA GLY A 287 -5.71 1.01 9.28
C GLY A 287 -6.72 -0.10 9.49
N GLY A 288 -6.94 -0.96 8.50
CA GLY A 288 -7.97 -2.00 8.58
C GLY A 288 -7.78 -2.93 9.77
N SER A 289 -8.81 -3.03 10.60
CA SER A 289 -8.92 -4.00 11.69
C SER A 289 -10.07 -4.94 11.35
N PHE A 290 -9.74 -6.18 11.03
CA PHE A 290 -10.69 -7.20 10.64
C PHE A 290 -11.00 -8.13 11.83
N GLY A 291 -12.27 -8.30 12.13
CA GLY A 291 -12.76 -9.18 13.21
C GLY A 291 -13.34 -10.50 12.71
N GLY A 292 -13.22 -10.75 11.41
CA GLY A 292 -13.87 -11.90 10.76
C GLY A 292 -15.31 -11.60 10.34
N GLY A 293 -15.74 -10.33 10.43
CA GLY A 293 -17.04 -9.87 9.90
C GLY A 293 -17.12 -10.00 8.39
N GLY A 294 -18.33 -10.16 7.86
CA GLY A 294 -18.59 -10.36 6.46
C GLY A 294 -19.32 -11.67 6.16
N ALA A 295 -19.33 -12.09 4.90
CA ALA A 295 -20.04 -13.29 4.49
C ALA A 295 -19.30 -14.06 3.41
N SER A 296 -19.53 -15.37 3.34
CA SER A 296 -19.08 -16.23 2.26
C SER A 296 -20.25 -16.77 1.46
N GLY A 297 -20.07 -16.96 0.17
CA GLY A 297 -21.04 -17.55 -0.74
C GLY A 297 -20.42 -18.43 -1.78
N ARG A 298 -21.26 -19.06 -2.61
CA ARG A 298 -20.86 -19.91 -3.74
C ARG A 298 -21.81 -19.73 -4.90
N TRP A 299 -21.39 -20.05 -6.12
CA TRP A 299 -22.19 -19.94 -7.34
C TRP A 299 -22.17 -21.17 -8.21
#